data_4689dacbb0f0d1cac77a63ef5484f06d
#
_entry.id   4689dacbb0f0d1cac77a63ef5484f06d
#
_cell.length_a   1.000
_cell.length_b   1.000
_cell.length_c   1.000
_cell.angle_alpha   90.00
_cell.angle_beta   90.00
_cell.angle_gamma   90.00
#
_symmetry.space_group_name_H-M   'P 1'
#
loop_
_entity.id
_entity.type
_entity.pdbx_description
1 polymer ?
#
loop_
_entity_poly.entity_id
_entity_poly.type
_entity_poly.pdbx_seq_one_letter_code
_entity_poly.pdbx_strand_id
1 'polypeptide(L)'
;MFVCICLLIVSFRKALLFFATYLATGIDVQILKRTIFDHVVRPAMYFKDNYDLYFVEGVKIYNRYSFPSGHAATTFGFFVCLALVSKNNLVKISSLLLACLAAYSRVYLSQHFLADIYFGSLIGVAGGMVFYYVIFILAGAVPDKSLISLLTKDDKHKGT
;
A
#
# COMPACT_ATOMS: atom_id res chain seq x y z
N MET A 1 6.48 6.81 2.93
CA MET A 1 6.77 7.61 4.14
C MET A 1 6.64 9.12 3.89
N PHE A 2 7.24 9.67 2.85
CA PHE A 2 7.14 11.10 2.51
C PHE A 2 5.69 11.63 2.38
N VAL A 3 4.81 10.90 1.69
CA VAL A 3 3.39 11.27 1.54
C VAL A 3 2.67 11.35 2.89
N CYS A 4 2.94 10.43 3.83
CA CYS A 4 2.32 10.48 5.16
C CYS A 4 2.75 11.74 5.92
N ILE A 5 4.00 12.15 5.80
CA ILE A 5 4.53 13.38 6.43
C ILE A 5 3.82 14.61 5.85
N CYS A 6 3.70 14.70 4.52
CA CYS A 6 2.95 15.79 3.88
C CYS A 6 1.48 15.81 4.30
N LEU A 7 0.86 14.64 4.46
CA LEU A 7 -0.53 14.53 4.90
C LEU A 7 -0.74 14.91 6.37
N LEU A 8 0.25 14.73 7.26
CA LEU A 8 0.18 15.20 8.64
C LEU A 8 -0.01 16.73 8.73
N ILE A 9 0.55 17.47 7.78
CA ILE A 9 0.41 18.91 7.70
C ILE A 9 -1.04 19.30 7.38
N VAL A 10 -1.73 18.51 6.57
CA VAL A 10 -3.06 18.83 6.02
C VAL A 10 -4.19 18.18 6.84
N SER A 11 -4.04 16.90 7.25
CA SER A 11 -5.08 16.11 7.89
C SER A 11 -4.53 14.89 8.58
N PHE A 12 -4.65 14.83 9.90
CA PHE A 12 -4.21 13.67 10.69
C PHE A 12 -4.98 12.39 10.33
N ARG A 13 -6.27 12.50 10.02
CA ARG A 13 -7.07 11.34 9.62
C ARG A 13 -6.56 10.71 8.33
N LYS A 14 -6.23 11.54 7.33
CA LYS A 14 -5.68 11.04 6.06
C LYS A 14 -4.31 10.40 6.29
N ALA A 15 -3.42 11.06 7.04
CA ALA A 15 -2.11 10.50 7.37
C ALA A 15 -2.23 9.15 8.08
N LEU A 16 -3.13 9.06 9.08
CA LEU A 16 -3.41 7.83 9.81
C LEU A 16 -3.95 6.72 8.89
N LEU A 17 -4.86 7.05 7.97
CA LEU A 17 -5.38 6.10 6.98
C LEU A 17 -4.26 5.45 6.16
N PHE A 18 -3.41 6.26 5.53
CA PHE A 18 -2.32 5.75 4.70
C PHE A 18 -1.30 4.95 5.51
N PHE A 19 -0.94 5.45 6.69
CA PHE A 19 0.03 4.79 7.56
C PHE A 19 -0.48 3.45 8.09
N ALA A 20 -1.71 3.41 8.64
CA ALA A 20 -2.31 2.20 9.17
C ALA A 20 -2.52 1.14 8.08
N THR A 21 -3.03 1.55 6.92
CA THR A 21 -3.19 0.65 5.77
C THR A 21 -1.85 0.07 5.32
N TYR A 22 -0.81 0.90 5.19
CA TYR A 22 0.52 0.44 4.78
C TYR A 22 1.11 -0.56 5.77
N LEU A 23 1.06 -0.25 7.07
CA LEU A 23 1.59 -1.13 8.11
C LEU A 23 0.82 -2.44 8.17
N ALA A 24 -0.50 -2.38 8.25
CA ALA A 24 -1.33 -3.58 8.39
C ALA A 24 -1.17 -4.51 7.17
N THR A 25 -1.32 -4.00 5.94
CA THR A 25 -1.16 -4.82 4.74
C THR A 25 0.25 -5.39 4.61
N GLY A 26 1.28 -4.64 5.02
CA GLY A 26 2.66 -5.11 5.05
C GLY A 26 2.86 -6.24 6.06
N ILE A 27 2.34 -6.10 7.28
CA ILE A 27 2.41 -7.11 8.34
C ILE A 27 1.62 -8.35 7.95
N ASP A 28 0.38 -8.20 7.50
CA ASP A 28 -0.48 -9.34 7.10
C ASP A 28 0.20 -10.20 6.03
N VAL A 29 0.75 -9.56 4.99
CA VAL A 29 1.49 -10.27 3.95
C VAL A 29 2.73 -10.98 4.50
N GLN A 30 3.48 -10.37 5.42
CA GLN A 30 4.67 -11.00 6.01
C GLN A 30 4.29 -12.19 6.89
N ILE A 31 3.20 -12.09 7.65
CA ILE A 31 2.68 -13.21 8.42
C ILE A 31 2.29 -14.35 7.48
N LEU A 32 1.44 -14.08 6.48
CA LEU A 32 0.99 -15.11 5.52
C LEU A 32 2.17 -15.80 4.82
N LYS A 33 3.17 -15.05 4.39
CA LYS A 33 4.37 -15.58 3.71
C LYS A 33 5.19 -16.53 4.59
N ARG A 34 5.28 -16.22 5.88
CA ARG A 34 6.19 -16.94 6.79
C ARG A 34 5.52 -18.06 7.56
N THR A 35 4.18 -18.05 7.68
CA THR A 35 3.44 -19.06 8.45
C THR A 35 2.71 -20.06 7.55
N ILE A 36 2.12 -19.59 6.44
CA ILE A 36 1.25 -20.44 5.60
C ILE A 36 1.92 -20.76 4.26
N PHE A 37 2.61 -19.77 3.65
CA PHE A 37 3.13 -19.85 2.29
C PHE A 37 4.66 -19.78 2.21
N ASP A 38 5.37 -20.25 3.23
CA ASP A 38 6.84 -20.23 3.31
C ASP A 38 7.54 -21.06 2.22
N HIS A 39 6.85 -22.08 1.74
CA HIS A 39 7.33 -23.01 0.71
C HIS A 39 7.14 -22.48 -0.73
N VAL A 40 6.35 -21.41 -0.94
CA VAL A 40 6.05 -20.94 -2.30
C VAL A 40 7.27 -20.26 -2.91
N VAL A 41 7.75 -20.84 -4.00
CA VAL A 41 8.92 -20.34 -4.75
C VAL A 41 8.52 -19.24 -5.75
N ARG A 42 9.49 -18.42 -6.12
CA ARG A 42 9.32 -17.35 -7.12
C ARG A 42 9.58 -17.86 -8.54
N PRO A 43 9.11 -17.12 -9.58
CA PRO A 43 9.32 -17.51 -10.97
C PRO A 43 10.77 -17.85 -11.30
N ALA A 44 11.74 -17.08 -10.80
CA ALA A 44 13.17 -17.33 -11.02
C ALA A 44 13.63 -18.71 -10.55
N MET A 45 13.10 -19.20 -9.43
CA MET A 45 13.43 -20.53 -8.92
C MET A 45 12.59 -21.62 -9.59
N TYR A 46 11.32 -21.33 -9.89
CA TYR A 46 10.38 -22.27 -10.51
C TYR A 46 10.81 -22.69 -11.92
N PHE A 47 11.28 -21.73 -12.71
CA PHE A 47 11.66 -21.94 -14.13
C PHE A 47 13.14 -22.18 -14.34
N LYS A 48 13.95 -22.23 -13.29
CA LYS A 48 15.41 -22.28 -13.35
C LYS A 48 15.97 -23.35 -14.31
N ASP A 49 15.35 -24.52 -14.33
CA ASP A 49 15.87 -25.66 -15.09
C ASP A 49 15.16 -25.86 -16.46
N ASN A 50 14.09 -25.11 -16.73
CA ASN A 50 13.25 -25.32 -17.90
C ASN A 50 13.21 -24.14 -18.89
N TYR A 51 13.55 -22.93 -18.45
CA TYR A 51 13.44 -21.74 -19.25
C TYR A 51 14.51 -20.70 -18.89
N ASP A 52 15.10 -20.06 -19.89
CA ASP A 52 15.95 -18.89 -19.72
C ASP A 52 15.08 -17.65 -19.53
N LEU A 53 14.85 -17.29 -18.26
CA LEU A 53 14.14 -16.08 -17.94
C LEU A 53 15.03 -14.85 -18.13
N TYR A 54 14.46 -13.80 -18.74
CA TYR A 54 15.12 -12.52 -18.81
C TYR A 54 15.10 -11.83 -17.44
N PHE A 55 16.27 -11.46 -16.95
CA PHE A 55 16.44 -10.70 -15.70
C PHE A 55 17.02 -9.33 -16.01
N VAL A 56 16.39 -8.31 -15.43
CA VAL A 56 16.87 -6.93 -15.55
C VAL A 56 18.12 -6.76 -14.66
N GLU A 57 19.21 -6.25 -15.23
CA GLU A 57 20.44 -6.00 -14.49
C GLU A 57 20.19 -5.03 -13.30
N GLY A 58 20.88 -5.29 -12.19
CA GLY A 58 20.75 -4.52 -10.96
C GLY A 58 19.50 -4.81 -10.12
N VAL A 59 18.57 -5.65 -10.58
CA VAL A 59 17.41 -6.07 -9.81
C VAL A 59 17.74 -7.31 -8.98
N LYS A 60 17.57 -7.22 -7.65
CA LYS A 60 17.79 -8.35 -6.76
C LYS A 60 16.73 -9.43 -6.99
N ILE A 61 17.20 -10.64 -7.31
CA ILE A 61 16.35 -11.80 -7.52
C ILE A 61 16.22 -12.57 -6.19
N TYR A 62 14.98 -12.91 -5.85
CA TYR A 62 14.65 -13.72 -4.68
C TYR A 62 14.07 -15.05 -5.14
N ASN A 63 14.33 -16.11 -4.38
CA ASN A 63 13.92 -17.48 -4.74
C ASN A 63 12.66 -17.96 -4.03
N ARG A 64 12.38 -17.44 -2.84
CA ARG A 64 11.27 -17.90 -1.95
C ARG A 64 10.34 -16.76 -1.55
N TYR A 65 9.28 -17.13 -0.82
CA TYR A 65 8.27 -16.21 -0.29
C TYR A 65 7.57 -15.41 -1.40
N SER A 66 7.11 -16.13 -2.45
CA SER A 66 6.43 -15.46 -3.56
C SER A 66 5.05 -14.96 -3.16
N PHE A 67 4.24 -15.82 -2.57
CA PHE A 67 2.81 -15.57 -2.35
C PHE A 67 2.49 -15.13 -0.91
N PRO A 68 1.55 -14.17 -0.75
CA PRO A 68 1.07 -13.20 -1.72
C PRO A 68 2.07 -12.05 -1.94
N SER A 69 1.90 -11.25 -3.00
CA SER A 69 2.81 -10.13 -3.30
C SER A 69 2.62 -8.95 -2.33
N GLY A 70 3.66 -8.66 -1.54
CA GLY A 70 3.66 -7.52 -0.62
C GLY A 70 3.66 -6.16 -1.34
N HIS A 71 4.36 -6.06 -2.48
CA HIS A 71 4.34 -4.84 -3.29
C HIS A 71 2.94 -4.57 -3.85
N ALA A 72 2.24 -5.60 -4.34
CA ALA A 72 0.88 -5.43 -4.81
C ALA A 72 -0.05 -5.01 -3.65
N ALA A 73 0.04 -5.66 -2.49
CA ALA A 73 -0.79 -5.32 -1.34
C ALA A 73 -0.60 -3.87 -0.88
N THR A 74 0.64 -3.45 -0.65
CA THR A 74 0.90 -2.07 -0.20
C THR A 74 0.57 -1.02 -1.25
N THR A 75 0.80 -1.31 -2.53
CA THR A 75 0.50 -0.40 -3.64
C THR A 75 -1.00 -0.24 -3.83
N PHE A 76 -1.75 -1.34 -3.91
CA PHE A 76 -3.22 -1.26 -4.01
C PHE A 76 -3.83 -0.63 -2.77
N GLY A 77 -3.35 -0.95 -1.57
CA GLY A 77 -3.77 -0.28 -0.33
C GLY A 77 -3.57 1.23 -0.39
N PHE A 78 -2.40 1.69 -0.84
CA PHE A 78 -2.11 3.11 -1.00
C PHE A 78 -3.05 3.79 -2.00
N PHE A 79 -3.18 3.24 -3.20
CA PHE A 79 -3.98 3.87 -4.26
C PHE A 79 -5.49 3.79 -4.00
N VAL A 80 -5.98 2.76 -3.31
CA VAL A 80 -7.37 2.70 -2.84
C VAL A 80 -7.63 3.80 -1.80
N CYS A 81 -6.75 4.00 -0.83
CA CYS A 81 -6.88 5.11 0.12
C CYS A 81 -6.92 6.45 -0.61
N LEU A 82 -6.06 6.66 -1.60
CA LEU A 82 -6.05 7.89 -2.41
C LEU A 82 -7.37 8.08 -3.17
N ALA A 83 -7.90 7.04 -3.77
CA ALA A 83 -9.18 7.06 -4.48
C ALA A 83 -10.36 7.38 -3.53
N LEU A 84 -10.36 6.79 -2.31
CA LEU A 84 -11.41 6.99 -1.32
C LEU A 84 -11.44 8.41 -0.74
N VAL A 85 -10.27 9.02 -0.52
CA VAL A 85 -10.20 10.40 0.02
C VAL A 85 -10.32 11.48 -1.05
N SER A 86 -10.20 11.13 -2.34
CA SER A 86 -10.31 12.07 -3.45
C SER A 86 -11.75 12.22 -3.92
N LYS A 87 -12.14 13.47 -4.21
CA LYS A 87 -13.41 13.79 -4.88
C LYS A 87 -13.28 13.79 -6.42
N ASN A 88 -12.07 13.83 -6.94
CA ASN A 88 -11.80 13.95 -8.38
C ASN A 88 -11.78 12.56 -9.03
N ASN A 89 -12.65 12.34 -10.02
CA ASN A 89 -12.75 11.06 -10.73
C ASN A 89 -11.48 10.75 -11.55
N LEU A 90 -10.77 11.75 -12.07
CA LEU A 90 -9.50 11.52 -12.76
C LEU A 90 -8.46 10.92 -11.80
N VAL A 91 -8.38 11.43 -10.56
CA VAL A 91 -7.48 10.87 -9.53
C VAL A 91 -7.83 9.43 -9.22
N LYS A 92 -9.13 9.09 -9.13
CA LYS A 92 -9.59 7.71 -8.86
C LYS A 92 -9.17 6.75 -9.97
N ILE A 93 -9.42 7.14 -11.23
CA ILE A 93 -9.06 6.33 -12.41
C ILE A 93 -7.54 6.18 -12.51
N SER A 94 -6.80 7.29 -12.38
CA SER A 94 -5.33 7.26 -12.41
C SER A 94 -4.75 6.40 -11.29
N SER A 95 -5.35 6.42 -10.09
CA SER A 95 -4.96 5.57 -8.96
C SER A 95 -5.07 4.09 -9.30
N LEU A 96 -6.17 3.67 -9.91
CA LEU A 96 -6.35 2.27 -10.34
C LEU A 96 -5.31 1.87 -11.39
N LEU A 97 -5.12 2.70 -12.42
CA LEU A 97 -4.15 2.42 -13.47
C LEU A 97 -2.73 2.31 -12.93
N LEU A 98 -2.31 3.24 -12.07
CA LEU A 98 -0.99 3.22 -11.44
C LEU A 98 -0.80 2.01 -10.51
N ALA A 99 -1.84 1.61 -9.76
CA ALA A 99 -1.80 0.40 -8.95
C ALA A 99 -1.59 -0.85 -9.81
N CYS A 100 -2.34 -0.98 -10.91
CA CYS A 100 -2.20 -2.09 -11.86
C CYS A 100 -0.81 -2.12 -12.50
N LEU A 101 -0.29 -0.98 -12.97
CA LEU A 101 1.05 -0.89 -13.58
C LEU A 101 2.15 -1.26 -12.58
N ALA A 102 2.07 -0.75 -11.34
CA ALA A 102 3.04 -1.07 -10.30
C ALA A 102 3.00 -2.55 -9.90
N ALA A 103 1.81 -3.17 -9.84
CA ALA A 103 1.68 -4.60 -9.59
C ALA A 103 2.21 -5.42 -10.77
N TYR A 104 1.84 -5.07 -12.01
CA TYR A 104 2.31 -5.75 -13.21
C TYR A 104 3.84 -5.70 -13.36
N SER A 105 4.48 -4.61 -12.95
CA SER A 105 5.94 -4.52 -12.96
C SER A 105 6.62 -5.67 -12.19
N ARG A 106 5.96 -6.26 -11.19
CA ARG A 106 6.50 -7.40 -10.42
C ARG A 106 6.49 -8.70 -11.23
N VAL A 107 5.51 -8.86 -12.11
CA VAL A 107 5.47 -9.99 -13.06
C VAL A 107 6.53 -9.79 -14.14
N TYR A 108 6.59 -8.59 -14.72
CA TYR A 108 7.61 -8.25 -15.73
C TYR A 108 9.05 -8.49 -15.24
N LEU A 109 9.33 -8.16 -13.97
CA LEU A 109 10.64 -8.37 -13.34
C LEU A 109 10.86 -9.83 -12.88
N SER A 110 10.01 -10.79 -13.25
CA SER A 110 10.09 -12.20 -12.86
C SER A 110 10.14 -12.41 -11.32
N GLN A 111 9.62 -11.46 -10.56
CA GLN A 111 9.62 -11.52 -9.09
C GLN A 111 8.39 -12.20 -8.50
N HIS A 112 7.25 -12.17 -9.20
CA HIS A 112 5.98 -12.71 -8.74
C HIS A 112 5.18 -13.30 -9.89
N PHE A 113 4.38 -14.32 -9.60
CA PHE A 113 3.35 -14.81 -10.51
C PHE A 113 2.14 -13.87 -10.52
N LEU A 114 1.32 -13.97 -11.57
CA LEU A 114 0.07 -13.20 -11.67
C LEU A 114 -0.87 -13.45 -10.47
N ALA A 115 -0.95 -14.71 -10.01
CA ALA A 115 -1.73 -15.06 -8.82
C ALA A 115 -1.24 -14.32 -7.56
N ASP A 116 0.09 -14.17 -7.38
CA ASP A 116 0.65 -13.48 -6.21
C ASP A 116 0.20 -12.02 -6.15
N ILE A 117 0.22 -11.34 -7.30
CA ILE A 117 -0.19 -9.94 -7.38
C ILE A 117 -1.70 -9.78 -7.27
N TYR A 118 -2.49 -10.72 -7.80
CA TYR A 118 -3.95 -10.72 -7.68
C TYR A 118 -4.37 -10.82 -6.20
N PHE A 119 -3.90 -11.82 -5.48
CA PHE A 119 -4.24 -11.98 -4.06
C PHE A 119 -3.62 -10.84 -3.20
N GLY A 120 -2.41 -10.40 -3.52
CA GLY A 120 -1.83 -9.21 -2.89
C GLY A 120 -2.70 -7.97 -3.07
N SER A 121 -3.22 -7.73 -4.27
CA SER A 121 -4.10 -6.59 -4.54
C SER A 121 -5.40 -6.65 -3.75
N LEU A 122 -6.01 -7.84 -3.60
CA LEU A 122 -7.21 -8.04 -2.77
C LEU A 122 -6.95 -7.68 -1.30
N ILE A 123 -5.82 -8.12 -0.74
CA ILE A 123 -5.42 -7.76 0.63
C ILE A 123 -5.26 -6.24 0.76
N GLY A 124 -4.61 -5.59 -0.21
CA GLY A 124 -4.43 -4.15 -0.22
C GLY A 124 -5.75 -3.37 -0.27
N VAL A 125 -6.65 -3.77 -1.19
CA VAL A 125 -7.98 -3.16 -1.33
C VAL A 125 -8.79 -3.33 -0.05
N ALA A 126 -8.87 -4.56 0.48
CA ALA A 126 -9.61 -4.85 1.70
C ALA A 126 -9.07 -4.04 2.89
N GLY A 127 -7.75 -4.00 3.08
CA GLY A 127 -7.11 -3.21 4.13
C GLY A 127 -7.44 -1.72 4.01
N GLY A 128 -7.31 -1.14 2.81
CA GLY A 128 -7.65 0.28 2.57
C GLY A 128 -9.11 0.59 2.86
N MET A 129 -10.04 -0.27 2.45
CA MET A 129 -11.48 -0.11 2.73
C MET A 129 -11.81 -0.23 4.22
N VAL A 130 -11.24 -1.21 4.91
CA VAL A 130 -11.44 -1.42 6.35
C VAL A 130 -10.96 -0.22 7.15
N PHE A 131 -9.72 0.25 6.91
CA PHE A 131 -9.19 1.41 7.63
C PHE A 131 -9.91 2.70 7.28
N TYR A 132 -10.34 2.88 6.03
CA TYR A 132 -11.19 4.00 5.68
C TYR A 132 -12.51 3.98 6.46
N TYR A 133 -13.19 2.83 6.51
CA TYR A 133 -14.42 2.68 7.27
C TYR A 133 -14.23 2.97 8.76
N VAL A 134 -13.20 2.40 9.37
CA VAL A 134 -12.90 2.61 10.79
C VAL A 134 -12.61 4.08 11.10
N ILE A 135 -11.73 4.71 10.31
CA ILE A 135 -11.24 6.07 10.59
C ILE A 135 -12.28 7.15 10.23
N PHE A 136 -12.98 7.00 9.11
CA PHE A 136 -13.87 8.04 8.60
C PHE A 136 -15.35 7.82 8.94
N ILE A 137 -15.76 6.59 9.15
CA ILE A 137 -17.16 6.26 9.44
C ILE A 137 -17.36 6.00 10.93
N LEU A 138 -16.63 5.04 11.53
CA LEU A 138 -16.81 4.70 12.95
C LEU A 138 -16.21 5.74 13.88
N ALA A 139 -15.00 6.24 13.61
CA ALA A 139 -14.33 7.27 14.42
C ALA A 139 -14.70 8.71 13.97
N GLY A 140 -15.84 8.91 13.34
CA GLY A 140 -16.31 10.18 12.79
C GLY A 140 -16.33 11.37 13.76
N ALA A 141 -16.34 11.12 15.07
CA ALA A 141 -16.29 12.13 16.13
C ALA A 141 -14.87 12.70 16.39
N VAL A 142 -13.80 12.09 15.86
CA VAL A 142 -12.44 12.63 16.04
C VAL A 142 -12.26 13.83 15.11
N PRO A 143 -12.03 15.05 15.64
CA PRO A 143 -11.86 16.23 14.79
C PRO A 143 -10.65 16.05 13.86
N ASP A 144 -10.82 16.39 12.59
CA ASP A 144 -9.75 16.37 11.60
C ASP A 144 -8.80 17.57 11.84
N LYS A 145 -7.91 17.40 12.81
CA LYS A 145 -6.90 18.41 13.14
C LYS A 145 -5.73 18.26 12.15
N SER A 146 -5.09 19.38 11.86
CA SER A 146 -3.84 19.44 11.11
C SER A 146 -2.75 20.10 11.94
N LEU A 147 -1.48 19.87 11.61
CA LEU A 147 -0.37 20.57 12.27
C LEU A 147 -0.53 22.09 12.12
N ILE A 148 -0.97 22.57 10.96
CA ILE A 148 -1.23 23.99 10.73
C ILE A 148 -2.27 24.51 11.71
N SER A 149 -3.37 23.79 11.94
CA SER A 149 -4.43 24.21 12.88
C SER A 149 -3.97 24.25 14.33
N LEU A 150 -2.99 23.43 14.71
CA LEU A 150 -2.41 23.44 16.04
C LEU A 150 -1.45 24.62 16.25
N LEU A 151 -0.58 24.89 15.26
CA LEU A 151 0.39 25.99 15.31
C LEU A 151 -0.31 27.37 15.32
N THR A 152 -1.34 27.56 14.48
CA THR A 152 -2.10 28.82 14.44
C THR A 152 -2.95 29.07 15.69
N LYS A 153 -3.28 28.04 16.48
CA LYS A 153 -3.99 28.20 17.75
C LYS A 153 -3.09 28.69 18.88
N ASP A 154 -1.82 28.28 18.87
CA ASP A 154 -0.83 28.71 19.88
C ASP A 154 -0.47 30.20 19.76
N ASP A 155 -0.43 30.73 18.53
CA ASP A 155 -0.12 32.16 18.30
C ASP A 155 -1.25 33.10 18.81
N LYS A 156 -2.50 32.63 18.82
CA LYS A 156 -3.63 33.40 19.36
C LYS A 156 -3.66 33.47 20.89
N HIS A 157 -3.00 32.56 21.57
CA HIS A 157 -2.90 32.56 23.05
C HIS A 157 -1.69 33.34 23.59
N LYS A 158 -0.71 33.66 22.73
CA LYS A 158 0.47 34.47 23.12
C LYS A 158 0.32 35.97 22.86
N GLY A 159 -0.80 36.40 22.28
CA GLY A 159 -1.07 37.81 21.91
C GLY A 159 -2.09 38.52 22.82
N THR A 160 -2.43 37.96 23.99
CA THR A 160 -3.20 38.58 25.07
C THR A 160 -2.36 38.61 26.33
#